data_7572cf72de4cbb3a51c1f71a61d7251a
#
_entry.id   7572cf72de4cbb3a51c1f71a61d7251a
#
_cell.length_a   1.000
_cell.length_b   1.000
_cell.length_c   1.000
_cell.angle_alpha   90.00
_cell.angle_beta   90.00
_cell.angle_gamma   90.00
#
_symmetry.space_group_name_H-M   'P 1'
#
loop_
_entity.id
_entity.type
_entity.pdbx_description
1 polymer ?
#
loop_
_entity_poly.entity_id
_entity_poly.type
_entity_poly.pdbx_seq_one_letter_code
_entity_poly.pdbx_strand_id
1 'polypeptide(L)'
;MKFLLIYVPNLRFSYKGDWSKRKLNEICQFFKGNGLSKSDLSNEGFPCILYGELYTTYKNEVISDIISKTNTTLSNPFLSRNNDLIIPGSGEDPIDIAVARAICQNDIILGGDLNILRPKSNVSAAFLSYQLNGVRRYDIAKKAQGKSIVHLHNSDLKEVLVSIPTYNEQLHIVKLLTKVDEMIETQSKIIDDYNSLKMGIYNWMFKENYADYKLKQLAYIVKGDQINNDQLLSNGPYYMMNGGTSPSGYLDSYNVSENTISISEGGNSCGYVQFNSSPFWSGGHCYTIQNVNSALIENKYLYHYLKHKEKEIMNLRIGTGLPNIQKKDLENFTIFVPNLLIQRKNLALFEMLDEKICILNEELERLEMQKKYLLRNMFI
;
A
#
# COMPACT_ATOMS: atom_id res chain seq x y z
N MET A 1 14.05 20.87 -45.05
CA MET A 1 14.30 19.53 -44.53
C MET A 1 13.25 19.29 -43.41
N LYS A 2 12.16 18.57 -43.69
CA LYS A 2 11.16 18.22 -42.65
C LYS A 2 11.82 17.13 -41.82
N PHE A 3 12.17 17.41 -40.56
CA PHE A 3 12.47 16.37 -39.59
C PHE A 3 11.22 15.52 -39.46
N LEU A 4 11.25 14.30 -39.98
CA LEU A 4 10.31 13.24 -39.64
C LEU A 4 10.53 12.97 -38.14
N LEU A 5 9.64 13.51 -37.32
CA LEU A 5 9.55 13.13 -35.90
C LEU A 5 9.23 11.63 -35.87
N ILE A 6 10.25 10.82 -35.65
CA ILE A 6 10.09 9.37 -35.45
C ILE A 6 9.28 9.21 -34.16
N TYR A 7 8.07 8.65 -34.29
CA TYR A 7 7.12 8.51 -33.18
C TYR A 7 7.24 7.11 -32.56
N VAL A 8 8.28 6.94 -31.72
CA VAL A 8 8.60 5.69 -31.04
C VAL A 8 8.99 5.95 -29.59
N PRO A 9 8.78 4.97 -28.66
CA PRO A 9 9.18 5.12 -27.27
C PRO A 9 10.72 5.14 -27.10
N ASN A 10 11.15 5.70 -25.95
CA ASN A 10 12.59 5.76 -25.60
C ASN A 10 13.20 4.37 -25.38
N LEU A 11 12.43 3.45 -24.81
CA LEU A 11 12.82 2.07 -24.60
C LEU A 11 11.92 1.16 -25.44
N ARG A 12 12.51 0.40 -26.35
CA ARG A 12 11.78 -0.40 -27.31
C ARG A 12 12.52 -1.72 -27.61
N PHE A 13 11.77 -2.80 -27.81
CA PHE A 13 12.31 -4.01 -28.41
C PHE A 13 12.79 -3.75 -29.87
N SER A 14 13.51 -4.68 -30.46
CA SER A 14 14.06 -4.58 -31.82
C SER A 14 12.97 -4.60 -32.91
N TYR A 15 11.95 -3.75 -32.79
CA TYR A 15 10.92 -3.54 -33.79
C TYR A 15 11.21 -2.32 -34.65
N LYS A 16 10.79 -2.38 -35.93
CA LYS A 16 10.92 -1.27 -36.88
C LYS A 16 9.55 -0.63 -37.14
N GLY A 17 9.57 0.62 -37.57
CA GLY A 17 8.37 1.39 -37.92
C GLY A 17 7.81 2.21 -36.76
N ASP A 18 6.93 3.14 -37.09
CA ASP A 18 6.32 4.07 -36.15
C ASP A 18 5.08 3.48 -35.50
N TRP A 19 4.77 3.95 -34.29
CA TRP A 19 3.52 3.67 -33.64
C TRP A 19 2.42 4.56 -34.22
N SER A 20 1.24 3.99 -34.50
CA SER A 20 0.11 4.75 -35.01
C SER A 20 -0.67 5.41 -33.87
N LYS A 21 -0.92 6.73 -33.98
CA LYS A 21 -1.84 7.44 -33.08
C LYS A 21 -3.29 7.11 -33.47
N ARG A 22 -4.08 6.68 -32.49
CA ARG A 22 -5.49 6.33 -32.65
C ARG A 22 -6.31 6.87 -31.50
N LYS A 23 -7.54 7.25 -31.77
CA LYS A 23 -8.52 7.47 -30.70
C LYS A 23 -9.07 6.12 -30.24
N LEU A 24 -9.46 6.00 -28.96
CA LEU A 24 -10.05 4.77 -28.44
C LEU A 24 -11.31 4.35 -29.22
N ASN A 25 -12.13 5.29 -29.72
CA ASN A 25 -13.31 4.98 -30.54
C ASN A 25 -12.98 4.32 -31.88
N GLU A 26 -11.79 4.51 -32.42
CA GLU A 26 -11.36 3.88 -33.67
C GLU A 26 -11.00 2.40 -33.47
N ILE A 27 -10.59 2.01 -32.27
CA ILE A 27 -10.01 0.70 -31.97
C ILE A 27 -10.81 -0.12 -30.95
N CYS A 28 -11.81 0.47 -30.26
CA CYS A 28 -12.67 -0.21 -29.30
C CYS A 28 -14.14 0.01 -29.57
N GLN A 29 -14.97 -0.96 -29.19
CA GLN A 29 -16.40 -0.79 -28.94
C GLN A 29 -16.62 -0.44 -27.47
N PHE A 30 -17.66 0.35 -27.18
CA PHE A 30 -17.92 0.87 -25.84
C PHE A 30 -19.27 0.36 -25.32
N PHE A 31 -19.26 -0.13 -24.09
CA PHE A 31 -20.44 -0.62 -23.38
C PHE A 31 -20.47 -0.05 -21.96
N LYS A 32 -21.54 -0.32 -21.24
CA LYS A 32 -21.69 -0.03 -19.81
C LYS A 32 -22.05 -1.32 -19.07
N GLY A 33 -21.47 -1.49 -17.90
CA GLY A 33 -21.90 -2.50 -16.95
C GLY A 33 -23.27 -2.16 -16.37
N ASN A 34 -23.93 -3.10 -15.74
CA ASN A 34 -25.27 -2.92 -15.21
C ASN A 34 -25.54 -3.75 -13.95
N GLY A 35 -26.52 -3.31 -13.19
CA GLY A 35 -27.32 -4.09 -12.27
C GLY A 35 -26.73 -4.47 -10.91
N LEU A 36 -25.41 -4.45 -10.69
CA LEU A 36 -24.83 -4.83 -9.40
C LEU A 36 -24.32 -3.64 -8.60
N SER A 37 -24.58 -3.70 -7.29
CA SER A 37 -24.08 -2.80 -6.27
C SER A 37 -23.31 -3.57 -5.18
N LYS A 38 -22.69 -2.86 -4.22
CA LYS A 38 -21.94 -3.48 -3.12
C LYS A 38 -22.82 -4.38 -2.23
N SER A 39 -24.10 -4.06 -2.09
CA SER A 39 -25.05 -4.87 -1.30
C SER A 39 -25.40 -6.21 -1.93
N ASP A 40 -25.11 -6.40 -3.22
CA ASP A 40 -25.39 -7.64 -3.95
C ASP A 40 -24.25 -8.66 -3.88
N LEU A 41 -23.13 -8.30 -3.22
CA LEU A 41 -21.99 -9.19 -3.06
C LEU A 41 -22.29 -10.32 -2.05
N SER A 42 -21.76 -11.51 -2.33
CA SER A 42 -21.89 -12.70 -1.50
C SER A 42 -20.58 -13.50 -1.48
N ASN A 43 -20.46 -14.42 -0.52
CA ASN A 43 -19.27 -15.29 -0.42
C ASN A 43 -19.23 -16.37 -1.50
N GLU A 44 -20.37 -16.68 -2.08
CA GLU A 44 -20.54 -17.73 -3.09
C GLU A 44 -21.36 -17.18 -4.28
N GLY A 45 -21.35 -17.90 -5.40
CA GLY A 45 -22.13 -17.56 -6.58
C GLY A 45 -21.30 -17.23 -7.80
N PHE A 46 -21.86 -16.41 -8.69
CA PHE A 46 -21.23 -16.04 -9.95
C PHE A 46 -20.12 -14.98 -9.74
N PRO A 47 -18.97 -15.09 -10.42
CA PRO A 47 -17.92 -14.11 -10.34
C PRO A 47 -18.39 -12.76 -10.90
N CYS A 48 -18.04 -11.68 -10.21
CA CYS A 48 -18.44 -10.33 -10.62
C CYS A 48 -17.37 -9.30 -10.29
N ILE A 49 -17.43 -8.14 -10.94
CA ILE A 49 -16.56 -6.99 -10.67
C ILE A 49 -17.43 -5.74 -10.54
N LEU A 50 -17.19 -4.97 -9.47
CA LEU A 50 -17.76 -3.64 -9.25
C LEU A 50 -16.74 -2.55 -9.57
N TYR A 51 -17.22 -1.36 -9.96
CA TYR A 51 -16.35 -0.25 -10.36
C TYR A 51 -15.34 0.18 -9.29
N GLY A 52 -15.76 0.19 -8.02
CA GLY A 52 -14.91 0.57 -6.90
C GLY A 52 -13.72 -0.37 -6.68
N GLU A 53 -13.86 -1.66 -7.02
CA GLU A 53 -12.81 -2.65 -6.85
C GLU A 53 -11.60 -2.40 -7.76
N LEU A 54 -11.80 -1.68 -8.87
CA LEU A 54 -10.71 -1.39 -9.82
C LEU A 54 -9.61 -0.52 -9.24
N TYR A 55 -9.91 0.31 -8.22
CA TYR A 55 -8.93 1.18 -7.56
C TYR A 55 -8.73 0.86 -6.08
N THR A 56 -9.59 0.03 -5.47
CA THR A 56 -9.42 -0.38 -4.07
C THR A 56 -8.81 -1.78 -3.92
N THR A 57 -9.15 -2.70 -4.79
CA THR A 57 -8.86 -4.14 -4.66
C THR A 57 -7.85 -4.63 -5.69
N TYR A 58 -8.11 -4.36 -6.97
CA TYR A 58 -7.23 -4.80 -8.05
C TYR A 58 -6.05 -3.85 -8.25
N LYS A 59 -4.83 -4.34 -8.02
CA LYS A 59 -3.60 -3.53 -8.15
C LYS A 59 -2.96 -3.65 -9.53
N ASN A 60 -3.00 -4.85 -10.13
CA ASN A 60 -2.38 -5.14 -11.42
C ASN A 60 -3.22 -4.64 -12.61
N GLU A 61 -2.59 -4.28 -13.69
CA GLU A 61 -3.23 -3.85 -14.94
C GLU A 61 -4.03 -4.95 -15.61
N VAL A 62 -3.69 -6.21 -15.33
CA VAL A 62 -4.38 -7.40 -15.85
C VAL A 62 -5.01 -8.14 -14.67
N ILE A 63 -6.32 -8.35 -14.73
CA ILE A 63 -7.06 -9.11 -13.72
C ILE A 63 -7.04 -10.58 -14.13
N SER A 64 -6.31 -11.41 -13.39
CA SER A 64 -6.28 -12.88 -13.55
C SER A 64 -7.30 -13.58 -12.66
N ASP A 65 -7.47 -13.09 -11.43
CA ASP A 65 -8.32 -13.71 -10.42
C ASP A 65 -9.48 -12.80 -10.03
N ILE A 66 -10.69 -13.32 -10.05
CA ILE A 66 -11.88 -12.57 -9.66
C ILE A 66 -12.20 -12.85 -8.20
N ILE A 67 -12.17 -11.79 -7.41
CA ILE A 67 -12.29 -11.87 -5.94
C ILE A 67 -13.77 -11.91 -5.52
N SER A 68 -14.61 -11.06 -6.13
CA SER A 68 -16.00 -10.87 -5.71
C SER A 68 -16.95 -11.80 -6.44
N LYS A 69 -18.00 -12.20 -5.72
CA LYS A 69 -19.09 -13.05 -6.22
C LYS A 69 -20.45 -12.48 -5.86
N THR A 70 -21.48 -12.92 -6.59
CA THR A 70 -22.88 -12.57 -6.32
C THR A 70 -23.79 -13.74 -6.54
N ASN A 71 -24.81 -13.86 -5.68
CA ASN A 71 -25.96 -14.76 -5.87
C ASN A 71 -27.19 -14.04 -6.44
N THR A 72 -27.08 -12.73 -6.70
CA THR A 72 -28.18 -11.94 -7.24
C THR A 72 -28.49 -12.34 -8.67
N THR A 73 -29.74 -12.73 -8.92
CA THR A 73 -30.21 -13.06 -10.27
C THR A 73 -30.54 -11.78 -11.01
N LEU A 74 -29.78 -11.47 -12.03
CA LEU A 74 -30.04 -10.35 -12.93
C LEU A 74 -30.76 -10.80 -14.17
N SER A 75 -31.74 -10.03 -14.62
CA SER A 75 -32.55 -10.36 -15.84
C SER A 75 -31.72 -10.28 -17.13
N ASN A 76 -30.71 -9.44 -17.17
CA ASN A 76 -29.82 -9.26 -18.32
C ASN A 76 -28.45 -8.73 -17.89
N PRO A 77 -27.60 -9.56 -17.25
CA PRO A 77 -26.27 -9.12 -16.81
C PRO A 77 -25.35 -8.83 -18.00
N PHE A 78 -24.53 -7.81 -17.88
CA PHE A 78 -23.45 -7.62 -18.86
C PHE A 78 -22.28 -8.54 -18.50
N LEU A 79 -21.94 -9.43 -19.42
CA LEU A 79 -20.84 -10.40 -19.22
C LEU A 79 -19.57 -9.97 -19.94
N SER A 80 -18.45 -10.15 -19.26
CA SER A 80 -17.14 -9.91 -19.83
C SER A 80 -16.81 -10.85 -20.99
N ARG A 81 -15.92 -10.41 -21.84
CA ARG A 81 -15.19 -11.25 -22.79
C ARG A 81 -13.69 -11.13 -22.52
N ASN A 82 -12.99 -12.21 -22.77
CA ASN A 82 -11.52 -12.15 -22.79
C ASN A 82 -11.05 -10.99 -23.69
N ASN A 83 -10.07 -10.22 -23.20
CA ASN A 83 -9.58 -9.00 -23.82
C ASN A 83 -10.56 -7.79 -23.73
N ASP A 84 -11.49 -7.77 -22.78
CA ASP A 84 -12.21 -6.55 -22.41
C ASP A 84 -11.32 -5.67 -21.50
N LEU A 85 -11.44 -4.36 -21.67
CA LEU A 85 -10.81 -3.35 -20.82
C LEU A 85 -11.90 -2.63 -20.05
N ILE A 86 -11.76 -2.53 -18.74
CA ILE A 86 -12.74 -1.88 -17.86
C ILE A 86 -12.14 -0.67 -17.15
N ILE A 87 -12.94 0.38 -17.00
CA ILE A 87 -12.56 1.66 -16.38
C ILE A 87 -13.72 2.09 -15.48
N PRO A 88 -13.47 2.57 -14.23
CA PRO A 88 -14.54 3.10 -13.38
C PRO A 88 -15.32 4.22 -14.05
N GLY A 89 -16.63 4.26 -13.81
CA GLY A 89 -17.49 5.35 -14.28
C GLY A 89 -17.67 6.45 -13.24
N SER A 90 -17.39 6.19 -11.95
CA SER A 90 -17.52 7.15 -10.86
C SER A 90 -16.56 6.88 -9.71
N GLY A 91 -16.33 7.88 -8.86
CA GLY A 91 -15.53 7.80 -7.64
C GLY A 91 -15.35 9.16 -6.98
N GLU A 92 -14.51 9.26 -5.95
CA GLU A 92 -14.31 10.49 -5.19
C GLU A 92 -13.17 11.36 -5.76
N ASP A 93 -12.16 10.74 -6.34
CA ASP A 93 -10.98 11.43 -6.90
C ASP A 93 -10.81 11.14 -8.40
N PRO A 94 -10.53 12.16 -9.25
CA PRO A 94 -10.30 11.99 -10.68
C PRO A 94 -9.14 11.05 -11.02
N ILE A 95 -8.08 11.03 -10.21
CA ILE A 95 -6.91 10.17 -10.43
C ILE A 95 -7.24 8.72 -10.11
N ASP A 96 -8.05 8.46 -9.08
CA ASP A 96 -8.45 7.12 -8.68
C ASP A 96 -9.30 6.45 -9.75
N ILE A 97 -10.27 7.17 -10.33
CA ILE A 97 -11.11 6.62 -11.41
C ILE A 97 -10.39 6.56 -12.78
N ALA A 98 -9.26 7.24 -12.93
CA ALA A 98 -8.43 7.16 -14.14
C ALA A 98 -7.55 5.91 -14.13
N VAL A 99 -8.17 4.75 -13.88
CA VAL A 99 -7.52 3.44 -13.86
C VAL A 99 -8.21 2.49 -14.82
N ALA A 100 -7.42 1.81 -15.63
CA ALA A 100 -7.90 0.80 -16.57
C ALA A 100 -7.43 -0.59 -16.15
N ARG A 101 -8.28 -1.60 -16.30
CA ARG A 101 -7.94 -3.00 -16.03
C ARG A 101 -8.37 -3.88 -17.21
N ALA A 102 -7.47 -4.75 -17.66
CA ALA A 102 -7.78 -5.75 -18.67
C ALA A 102 -8.31 -7.03 -18.02
N ILE A 103 -9.34 -7.63 -18.60
CA ILE A 103 -9.92 -8.90 -18.16
C ILE A 103 -9.46 -10.01 -19.10
N CYS A 104 -8.99 -11.13 -18.53
CA CYS A 104 -8.54 -12.31 -19.27
C CYS A 104 -9.57 -13.45 -19.27
N GLN A 105 -10.78 -13.24 -18.72
CA GLN A 105 -11.81 -14.27 -18.55
C GLN A 105 -13.12 -13.85 -19.21
N ASN A 106 -13.87 -14.85 -19.68
CA ASN A 106 -15.24 -14.69 -20.14
C ASN A 106 -16.23 -14.82 -18.98
N ASP A 107 -17.43 -14.35 -19.19
CA ASP A 107 -18.60 -14.63 -18.36
C ASP A 107 -18.54 -14.09 -16.92
N ILE A 108 -17.72 -13.06 -16.69
CA ILE A 108 -17.72 -12.31 -15.44
C ILE A 108 -18.81 -11.24 -15.50
N ILE A 109 -19.66 -11.16 -14.49
CA ILE A 109 -20.69 -10.14 -14.39
C ILE A 109 -20.04 -8.77 -14.10
N LEU A 110 -20.25 -7.80 -14.99
CA LEU A 110 -19.72 -6.45 -14.89
C LEU A 110 -20.80 -5.51 -14.34
N GLY A 111 -20.62 -5.07 -13.10
CA GLY A 111 -21.56 -4.24 -12.35
C GLY A 111 -21.79 -2.85 -12.92
N GLY A 112 -22.72 -2.11 -12.32
CA GLY A 112 -23.01 -0.72 -12.69
C GLY A 112 -21.79 0.19 -12.56
N ASP A 113 -21.85 1.35 -13.21
CA ASP A 113 -20.76 2.36 -13.23
C ASP A 113 -19.39 1.85 -13.71
N LEU A 114 -19.39 0.78 -14.52
CA LEU A 114 -18.21 0.36 -15.29
C LEU A 114 -18.34 0.84 -16.74
N ASN A 115 -17.31 1.51 -17.25
CA ASN A 115 -17.07 1.71 -18.66
C ASN A 115 -16.35 0.48 -19.20
N ILE A 116 -16.90 -0.15 -20.23
CA ILE A 116 -16.35 -1.37 -20.82
C ILE A 116 -15.93 -1.06 -22.25
N LEU A 117 -14.65 -1.26 -22.52
CA LEU A 117 -14.07 -1.09 -23.83
C LEU A 117 -13.68 -2.48 -24.37
N ARG A 118 -14.22 -2.84 -25.49
CA ARG A 118 -13.91 -4.10 -26.20
C ARG A 118 -13.03 -3.81 -27.40
N PRO A 119 -11.70 -4.07 -27.30
CA PRO A 119 -10.79 -3.80 -28.39
C PRO A 119 -11.05 -4.66 -29.61
N LYS A 120 -10.69 -4.16 -30.80
CA LYS A 120 -10.67 -4.93 -32.05
C LYS A 120 -9.59 -6.04 -31.97
N SER A 121 -9.65 -7.03 -32.86
CA SER A 121 -8.83 -8.25 -32.83
C SER A 121 -7.30 -8.04 -32.84
N ASN A 122 -6.83 -6.91 -33.31
CA ASN A 122 -5.40 -6.57 -33.38
C ASN A 122 -4.94 -5.60 -32.28
N VAL A 123 -5.75 -5.43 -31.22
CA VAL A 123 -5.44 -4.57 -30.09
C VAL A 123 -5.58 -5.34 -28.78
N SER A 124 -4.54 -5.32 -27.98
CA SER A 124 -4.50 -5.94 -26.66
C SER A 124 -5.07 -5.00 -25.59
N ALA A 125 -6.08 -5.46 -24.84
CA ALA A 125 -6.61 -4.74 -23.69
C ALA A 125 -5.54 -4.56 -22.60
N ALA A 126 -4.69 -5.57 -22.37
CA ALA A 126 -3.58 -5.47 -21.43
C ALA A 126 -2.57 -4.39 -21.83
N PHE A 127 -2.23 -4.30 -23.12
CA PHE A 127 -1.37 -3.21 -23.62
C PHE A 127 -2.01 -1.84 -23.39
N LEU A 128 -3.28 -1.70 -23.69
CA LEU A 128 -4.02 -0.45 -23.44
C LEU A 128 -4.07 -0.13 -21.95
N SER A 129 -4.30 -1.12 -21.09
CA SER A 129 -4.31 -0.92 -19.62
C SER A 129 -2.99 -0.32 -19.12
N TYR A 130 -1.85 -0.89 -19.50
CA TYR A 130 -0.53 -0.33 -19.15
C TYR A 130 -0.31 1.09 -19.69
N GLN A 131 -0.69 1.34 -20.94
CA GLN A 131 -0.52 2.69 -21.53
C GLN A 131 -1.42 3.71 -20.83
N LEU A 132 -2.67 3.36 -20.56
CA LEU A 132 -3.65 4.27 -19.94
C LEU A 132 -3.29 4.56 -18.47
N ASN A 133 -2.85 3.55 -17.72
CA ASN A 133 -2.40 3.73 -16.32
C ASN A 133 -1.04 4.44 -16.22
N GLY A 134 -0.20 4.31 -17.23
CA GLY A 134 1.11 4.96 -17.32
C GLY A 134 1.00 6.39 -17.86
N VAL A 135 1.38 6.55 -19.12
CA VAL A 135 1.54 7.89 -19.76
C VAL A 135 0.23 8.62 -20.01
N ARG A 136 -0.93 7.94 -20.00
CA ARG A 136 -2.25 8.54 -20.29
C ARG A 136 -3.15 8.76 -19.08
N ARG A 137 -2.71 8.38 -17.89
CA ARG A 137 -3.54 8.46 -16.68
C ARG A 137 -4.07 9.87 -16.40
N TYR A 138 -3.21 10.87 -16.51
CA TYR A 138 -3.60 12.28 -16.34
C TYR A 138 -4.52 12.80 -17.46
N ASP A 139 -4.38 12.28 -18.68
CA ASP A 139 -5.26 12.65 -19.79
C ASP A 139 -6.69 12.14 -19.56
N ILE A 140 -6.84 10.98 -18.93
CA ILE A 140 -8.12 10.41 -18.50
C ILE A 140 -8.67 11.20 -17.31
N ALA A 141 -7.87 11.42 -16.27
CA ALA A 141 -8.27 12.13 -15.06
C ALA A 141 -8.82 13.54 -15.36
N LYS A 142 -8.21 14.26 -16.29
CA LYS A 142 -8.68 15.60 -16.74
C LYS A 142 -10.05 15.59 -17.40
N LYS A 143 -10.56 14.43 -17.81
CA LYS A 143 -11.89 14.28 -18.42
C LYS A 143 -12.98 13.97 -17.39
N ALA A 144 -12.60 13.64 -16.16
CA ALA A 144 -13.54 13.40 -15.09
C ALA A 144 -14.27 14.70 -14.69
N GLN A 145 -15.58 14.62 -14.51
CA GLN A 145 -16.47 15.75 -14.23
C GLN A 145 -17.21 15.54 -12.91
N GLY A 146 -17.32 16.57 -12.09
CA GLY A 146 -18.00 16.54 -10.79
C GLY A 146 -17.20 17.24 -9.70
N LYS A 147 -17.81 17.42 -8.50
CA LYS A 147 -17.16 18.05 -7.34
C LYS A 147 -16.94 17.07 -6.19
N SER A 148 -18.01 16.51 -5.64
CA SER A 148 -17.96 15.55 -4.52
C SER A 148 -17.88 14.11 -4.99
N ILE A 149 -18.55 13.82 -6.09
CA ILE A 149 -18.42 12.56 -6.85
C ILE A 149 -18.05 12.98 -8.26
N VAL A 150 -17.01 12.37 -8.79
CA VAL A 150 -16.56 12.59 -10.15
C VAL A 150 -17.02 11.44 -11.04
N HIS A 151 -17.36 11.77 -12.26
CA HIS A 151 -17.86 10.82 -13.27
C HIS A 151 -16.98 10.84 -14.49
N LEU A 152 -16.78 9.68 -15.07
CA LEU A 152 -16.07 9.45 -16.33
C LEU A 152 -16.97 8.68 -17.27
N HIS A 153 -17.35 9.31 -18.38
CA HIS A 153 -18.30 8.73 -19.35
C HIS A 153 -17.57 8.13 -20.55
N ASN A 154 -18.25 7.16 -21.20
CA ASN A 154 -17.76 6.60 -22.46
C ASN A 154 -17.52 7.67 -23.55
N SER A 155 -18.30 8.76 -23.56
CA SER A 155 -18.10 9.91 -24.48
C SER A 155 -16.71 10.53 -24.32
N ASP A 156 -16.27 10.66 -23.06
CA ASP A 156 -15.00 11.29 -22.73
C ASP A 156 -13.82 10.37 -23.07
N LEU A 157 -13.96 9.09 -22.81
CA LEU A 157 -12.97 8.06 -23.12
C LEU A 157 -12.77 7.85 -24.64
N LYS A 158 -13.82 7.99 -25.43
CA LYS A 158 -13.76 7.85 -26.90
C LYS A 158 -12.69 8.73 -27.54
N GLU A 159 -12.47 9.91 -26.99
CA GLU A 159 -11.55 10.93 -27.52
C GLU A 159 -10.11 10.80 -26.97
N VAL A 160 -9.84 9.83 -26.13
CA VAL A 160 -8.48 9.59 -25.60
C VAL A 160 -7.60 9.05 -26.73
N LEU A 161 -6.46 9.71 -26.93
CA LEU A 161 -5.45 9.31 -27.91
C LEU A 161 -4.48 8.31 -27.28
N VAL A 162 -4.29 7.20 -28.00
CA VAL A 162 -3.33 6.14 -27.66
C VAL A 162 -2.39 5.90 -28.82
N SER A 163 -1.24 5.32 -28.53
CA SER A 163 -0.23 4.98 -29.52
C SER A 163 -0.12 3.47 -29.65
N ILE A 164 -0.35 2.96 -30.84
CA ILE A 164 -0.52 1.53 -31.09
C ILE A 164 0.59 1.02 -32.01
N PRO A 165 1.47 0.12 -31.55
CA PRO A 165 2.42 -0.61 -32.39
C PRO A 165 1.77 -1.81 -33.06
N THR A 166 2.57 -2.63 -33.74
CA THR A 166 2.16 -3.94 -34.23
C THR A 166 1.66 -4.84 -33.10
N TYR A 167 0.71 -5.73 -33.38
CA TYR A 167 0.14 -6.60 -32.35
C TYR A 167 1.20 -7.47 -31.66
N ASN A 168 2.17 -7.98 -32.40
CA ASN A 168 3.26 -8.75 -31.81
C ASN A 168 4.12 -7.91 -30.84
N GLU A 169 4.35 -6.64 -31.15
CA GLU A 169 5.08 -5.75 -30.25
C GLU A 169 4.27 -5.45 -28.97
N GLN A 170 2.93 -5.23 -29.09
CA GLN A 170 2.05 -5.12 -27.94
C GLN A 170 2.18 -6.32 -27.00
N LEU A 171 2.13 -7.55 -27.56
CA LEU A 171 2.24 -8.77 -26.77
C LEU A 171 3.61 -8.92 -26.07
N HIS A 172 4.71 -8.52 -26.70
CA HIS A 172 6.02 -8.55 -26.06
C HIS A 172 6.13 -7.54 -24.92
N ILE A 173 5.58 -6.34 -25.08
CA ILE A 173 5.53 -5.32 -24.02
C ILE A 173 4.67 -5.84 -22.85
N VAL A 174 3.49 -6.36 -23.12
CA VAL A 174 2.62 -6.95 -22.11
C VAL A 174 3.31 -8.07 -21.35
N LYS A 175 3.95 -9.00 -22.05
CA LYS A 175 4.67 -10.12 -21.43
C LYS A 175 5.76 -9.64 -20.45
N LEU A 176 6.52 -8.62 -20.82
CA LEU A 176 7.53 -8.03 -19.94
C LEU A 176 6.89 -7.41 -18.70
N LEU A 177 5.88 -6.54 -18.89
CA LEU A 177 5.27 -5.80 -17.79
C LEU A 177 4.48 -6.72 -16.85
N THR A 178 3.75 -7.70 -17.38
CA THR A 178 3.09 -8.72 -16.55
C THR A 178 4.10 -9.51 -15.73
N LYS A 179 5.29 -9.81 -16.29
CA LYS A 179 6.33 -10.48 -15.52
C LYS A 179 6.85 -9.63 -14.35
N VAL A 180 6.97 -8.32 -14.55
CA VAL A 180 7.34 -7.39 -13.47
C VAL A 180 6.23 -7.34 -12.41
N ASP A 181 4.96 -7.34 -12.80
CA ASP A 181 3.82 -7.39 -11.86
C ASP A 181 3.84 -8.67 -11.02
N GLU A 182 4.06 -9.82 -11.65
CA GLU A 182 4.22 -11.11 -10.94
C GLU A 182 5.38 -11.09 -9.94
N MET A 183 6.49 -10.42 -10.28
CA MET A 183 7.62 -10.26 -9.35
C MET A 183 7.26 -9.38 -8.16
N ILE A 184 6.56 -8.25 -8.37
CA ILE A 184 6.10 -7.35 -7.31
C ILE A 184 5.12 -8.09 -6.38
N GLU A 185 4.15 -8.82 -6.93
CA GLU A 185 3.17 -9.58 -6.15
C GLU A 185 3.83 -10.69 -5.34
N THR A 186 4.75 -11.44 -5.96
CA THR A 186 5.52 -12.50 -5.28
C THR A 186 6.35 -11.92 -4.13
N GLN A 187 7.03 -10.78 -4.37
CA GLN A 187 7.83 -10.10 -3.35
C GLN A 187 6.95 -9.63 -2.17
N SER A 188 5.79 -9.04 -2.47
CA SER A 188 4.84 -8.61 -1.43
C SER A 188 4.37 -9.80 -0.59
N LYS A 189 4.04 -10.94 -1.22
CA LYS A 189 3.64 -12.15 -0.52
C LYS A 189 4.75 -12.72 0.38
N ILE A 190 6.00 -12.71 -0.10
CA ILE A 190 7.14 -13.13 0.71
C ILE A 190 7.27 -12.26 1.96
N ILE A 191 7.08 -10.92 1.84
CA ILE A 191 7.11 -10.00 2.98
C ILE A 191 6.00 -10.33 3.97
N ASP A 192 4.78 -10.60 3.51
CA ASP A 192 3.65 -10.98 4.35
C ASP A 192 3.91 -12.32 5.09
N ASP A 193 4.50 -13.30 4.40
CA ASP A 193 4.88 -14.58 4.97
C ASP A 193 5.96 -14.42 6.08
N TYR A 194 6.97 -13.56 5.86
CA TYR A 194 7.99 -13.26 6.88
C TYR A 194 7.40 -12.51 8.08
N ASN A 195 6.48 -11.57 7.87
CA ASN A 195 5.77 -10.90 8.95
C ASN A 195 4.92 -11.89 9.76
N SER A 196 4.23 -12.80 9.10
CA SER A 196 3.43 -13.86 9.73
C SER A 196 4.32 -14.82 10.52
N LEU A 197 5.46 -15.22 9.97
CA LEU A 197 6.46 -16.05 10.66
C LEU A 197 6.98 -15.35 11.91
N LYS A 198 7.34 -14.07 11.82
CA LYS A 198 7.80 -13.24 12.94
C LYS A 198 6.76 -13.21 14.06
N MET A 199 5.49 -13.00 13.72
CA MET A 199 4.39 -13.02 14.69
C MET A 199 4.21 -14.40 15.34
N GLY A 200 4.32 -15.48 14.56
CA GLY A 200 4.29 -16.85 15.09
C GLY A 200 5.42 -17.14 16.08
N ILE A 201 6.64 -16.67 15.76
CA ILE A 201 7.81 -16.78 16.65
C ILE A 201 7.62 -15.96 17.91
N TYR A 202 7.11 -14.74 17.84
CA TYR A 202 6.79 -13.93 19.02
C TYR A 202 5.77 -14.62 19.93
N ASN A 203 4.66 -15.15 19.38
CA ASN A 203 3.66 -15.89 20.14
C ASN A 203 4.23 -17.13 20.83
N TRP A 204 5.23 -17.77 20.21
CA TRP A 204 5.90 -18.92 20.79
C TRP A 204 6.92 -18.54 21.88
N MET A 205 7.64 -17.44 21.73
CA MET A 205 8.71 -16.98 22.62
C MET A 205 8.21 -16.19 23.83
N PHE A 206 7.21 -15.32 23.63
CA PHE A 206 6.67 -14.46 24.68
C PHE A 206 5.54 -15.14 25.46
N LYS A 207 5.86 -16.30 26.08
CA LYS A 207 4.90 -17.06 26.90
C LYS A 207 4.80 -16.51 28.32
N GLU A 208 3.63 -16.68 28.93
CA GLU A 208 3.32 -16.24 30.30
C GLU A 208 3.90 -17.17 31.40
N ASN A 209 4.88 -18.01 31.06
CA ASN A 209 5.53 -18.97 31.99
C ASN A 209 6.87 -18.43 32.54
N TYR A 210 7.21 -17.20 32.30
CA TYR A 210 8.40 -16.55 32.85
C TYR A 210 8.05 -15.70 34.07
N ALA A 211 9.07 -15.19 34.78
CA ALA A 211 8.86 -14.27 35.87
C ALA A 211 8.17 -12.99 35.38
N ASP A 212 7.13 -12.57 36.08
CA ASP A 212 6.36 -11.38 35.76
C ASP A 212 6.89 -10.13 36.49
N TYR A 213 6.99 -9.05 35.75
CA TYR A 213 7.39 -7.75 36.27
C TYR A 213 6.40 -6.68 35.77
N LYS A 214 6.20 -5.63 36.57
CA LYS A 214 5.57 -4.41 36.08
C LYS A 214 6.60 -3.58 35.34
N LEU A 215 6.21 -2.88 34.26
CA LEU A 215 7.13 -2.08 33.46
C LEU A 215 7.93 -1.08 34.32
N LYS A 216 7.32 -0.47 35.34
CA LYS A 216 7.98 0.41 36.32
C LYS A 216 9.10 -0.24 37.15
N GLN A 217 9.13 -1.59 37.24
CA GLN A 217 10.20 -2.32 37.92
C GLN A 217 11.41 -2.56 37.01
N LEU A 218 11.20 -2.45 35.69
CA LEU A 218 12.18 -2.70 34.66
C LEU A 218 12.78 -1.42 34.08
N ALA A 219 12.04 -0.30 34.09
CA ALA A 219 12.46 0.96 33.49
C ALA A 219 11.65 2.15 34.03
N TYR A 220 12.13 3.36 33.73
CA TYR A 220 11.38 4.60 34.00
C TYR A 220 10.61 5.03 32.76
N ILE A 221 9.34 5.41 32.95
CA ILE A 221 8.52 6.01 31.91
C ILE A 221 8.58 7.52 32.07
N VAL A 222 9.08 8.20 31.05
CA VAL A 222 9.25 9.66 31.03
C VAL A 222 8.36 10.24 29.96
N LYS A 223 7.55 11.24 30.31
CA LYS A 223 6.77 12.01 29.35
C LYS A 223 7.67 13.03 28.67
N GLY A 224 7.50 13.21 27.38
CA GLY A 224 8.28 14.19 26.61
C GLY A 224 7.84 15.64 26.86
N ASP A 225 8.60 16.57 26.30
CA ASP A 225 8.44 18.01 26.50
C ASP A 225 7.64 18.63 25.34
N GLN A 226 6.64 19.45 25.69
CA GLN A 226 5.85 20.17 24.71
C GLN A 226 6.71 21.23 24.01
N ILE A 227 6.57 21.30 22.69
CA ILE A 227 7.19 22.34 21.86
C ILE A 227 6.11 22.99 20.98
N ASN A 228 6.27 24.27 20.68
CA ASN A 228 5.40 24.98 19.78
C ASN A 228 5.71 24.63 18.32
N ASN A 229 4.66 24.54 17.50
CA ASN A 229 4.80 24.17 16.08
C ASN A 229 5.67 25.14 15.25
N ASP A 230 5.76 26.39 15.67
CA ASP A 230 6.61 27.43 15.04
C ASP A 230 8.11 27.18 15.21
N GLN A 231 8.50 26.32 16.16
CA GLN A 231 9.89 25.93 16.39
C GLN A 231 10.30 24.70 15.57
N LEU A 232 9.34 24.04 14.89
CA LEU A 232 9.63 22.85 14.09
C LEU A 232 10.18 23.24 12.72
N LEU A 233 11.26 22.59 12.35
CA LEU A 233 11.90 22.70 11.05
C LEU A 233 11.33 21.63 10.10
N SER A 234 11.33 21.93 8.82
CA SER A 234 10.99 20.94 7.77
C SER A 234 12.10 19.90 7.58
N ASN A 235 13.34 20.22 8.01
CA ASN A 235 14.49 19.34 7.98
C ASN A 235 15.47 19.78 9.09
N GLY A 236 16.18 18.83 9.70
CA GLY A 236 17.13 19.10 10.79
C GLY A 236 17.82 17.83 11.27
N PRO A 237 18.82 17.96 12.17
CA PRO A 237 19.61 16.81 12.65
C PRO A 237 18.82 15.85 13.55
N TYR A 238 17.79 16.34 14.26
CA TYR A 238 17.02 15.52 15.20
C TYR A 238 15.53 15.58 14.87
N TYR A 239 14.92 14.41 14.65
CA TYR A 239 13.48 14.33 14.45
C TYR A 239 12.70 14.42 15.77
N MET A 240 11.46 14.87 15.68
CA MET A 240 10.54 14.93 16.82
C MET A 240 9.44 13.90 16.71
N MET A 241 9.27 13.07 17.74
CA MET A 241 8.13 12.17 17.92
C MET A 241 7.12 12.79 18.89
N ASN A 242 5.88 13.01 18.42
CA ASN A 242 4.83 13.66 19.22
C ASN A 242 3.47 12.96 19.06
N GLY A 243 3.41 11.67 19.40
CA GLY A 243 2.18 10.90 19.39
C GLY A 243 1.78 10.31 18.03
N GLY A 244 2.59 10.50 16.98
CA GLY A 244 2.38 9.91 15.65
C GLY A 244 3.19 8.62 15.44
N THR A 245 3.01 8.00 14.26
CA THR A 245 3.84 6.88 13.77
C THR A 245 5.05 7.34 12.97
N SER A 246 5.10 8.63 12.64
CA SER A 246 6.19 9.30 11.91
C SER A 246 6.56 10.61 12.61
N PRO A 247 7.75 11.16 12.33
CA PRO A 247 8.17 12.44 12.87
C PRO A 247 7.19 13.57 12.55
N SER A 248 6.93 14.44 13.55
CA SER A 248 6.10 15.65 13.39
C SER A 248 6.88 16.82 12.79
N GLY A 249 8.19 16.74 12.76
CA GLY A 249 9.14 17.76 12.28
C GLY A 249 10.55 17.47 12.78
N TYR A 250 11.42 18.46 12.65
CA TYR A 250 12.84 18.36 13.06
C TYR A 250 13.25 19.53 13.94
N LEU A 251 14.33 19.35 14.69
CA LEU A 251 14.91 20.33 15.62
C LEU A 251 16.44 20.31 15.54
N ASP A 252 17.06 21.38 16.06
CA ASP A 252 18.52 21.49 16.19
C ASP A 252 19.07 20.84 17.47
N SER A 253 18.19 20.40 18.37
CA SER A 253 18.53 19.75 19.63
C SER A 253 17.67 18.54 19.89
N TYR A 254 18.10 17.70 20.83
CA TYR A 254 17.35 16.53 21.27
C TYR A 254 17.19 16.55 22.80
N ASN A 255 16.16 15.88 23.32
CA ASN A 255 15.95 15.67 24.76
C ASN A 255 16.03 14.18 25.16
N VAL A 256 16.18 13.27 24.20
CA VAL A 256 16.26 11.83 24.42
C VAL A 256 17.40 11.24 23.60
N SER A 257 18.26 10.46 24.26
CA SER A 257 19.38 9.77 23.63
C SER A 257 18.92 8.64 22.70
N GLU A 258 19.82 8.20 21.86
CA GLU A 258 19.65 7.03 20.99
C GLU A 258 19.32 5.75 21.78
N ASN A 259 18.88 4.74 21.06
CA ASN A 259 18.51 3.41 21.59
C ASN A 259 17.41 3.47 22.65
N THR A 260 16.46 4.37 22.49
CA THR A 260 15.36 4.57 23.44
C THR A 260 14.02 4.14 22.81
N ILE A 261 13.24 3.38 23.60
CA ILE A 261 11.88 2.99 23.21
C ILE A 261 10.94 4.17 23.46
N SER A 262 10.09 4.49 22.49
CA SER A 262 9.00 5.45 22.64
C SER A 262 7.64 4.82 22.45
N ILE A 263 6.64 5.38 23.16
CA ILE A 263 5.23 4.97 23.06
C ILE A 263 4.38 6.21 22.86
N SER A 264 3.55 6.21 21.82
CA SER A 264 2.59 7.29 21.57
C SER A 264 1.56 7.36 22.71
N GLU A 265 1.41 8.54 23.35
CA GLU A 265 0.45 8.76 24.42
C GLU A 265 -0.97 8.91 23.89
N GLY A 266 -1.17 9.59 22.77
CA GLY A 266 -2.50 10.03 22.37
C GLY A 266 -2.78 10.03 20.87
N GLY A 267 -4.05 10.33 20.54
CA GLY A 267 -4.53 10.37 19.16
C GLY A 267 -4.78 8.99 18.55
N ASN A 268 -4.88 8.95 17.22
CA ASN A 268 -5.17 7.70 16.48
C ASN A 268 -4.06 6.65 16.60
N SER A 269 -2.84 7.08 16.86
CA SER A 269 -1.65 6.22 17.03
C SER A 269 -1.35 5.89 18.49
N CYS A 270 -2.28 6.20 19.40
CA CYS A 270 -2.13 5.96 20.82
C CYS A 270 -1.74 4.50 21.11
N GLY A 271 -0.61 4.28 21.79
CA GLY A 271 -0.05 2.97 22.08
C GLY A 271 0.97 2.45 21.04
N TYR A 272 1.23 3.19 19.97
CA TYR A 272 2.26 2.83 19.00
C TYR A 272 3.65 2.78 19.65
N VAL A 273 4.33 1.65 19.50
CA VAL A 273 5.66 1.39 20.08
C VAL A 273 6.72 1.50 19.00
N GLN A 274 7.76 2.30 19.26
CA GLN A 274 8.88 2.51 18.33
C GLN A 274 10.22 2.39 19.05
N PHE A 275 11.23 1.86 18.36
CA PHE A 275 12.64 1.93 18.80
C PHE A 275 13.34 3.05 18.04
N ASN A 276 13.99 3.96 18.78
CA ASN A 276 14.68 5.10 18.22
C ASN A 276 16.19 4.86 18.32
N SER A 277 16.82 4.56 17.18
CA SER A 277 18.26 4.22 17.10
C SER A 277 19.19 5.44 17.06
N SER A 278 18.64 6.66 16.91
CA SER A 278 19.36 7.92 16.94
C SER A 278 18.75 8.86 17.99
N PRO A 279 19.50 9.88 18.48
CA PRO A 279 18.93 10.89 19.35
C PRO A 279 17.75 11.60 18.70
N PHE A 280 16.74 11.95 19.51
CA PHE A 280 15.51 12.57 19.01
C PHE A 280 14.85 13.47 20.06
N TRP A 281 13.85 14.23 19.65
CA TRP A 281 13.02 14.98 20.59
C TRP A 281 11.74 14.23 20.89
N SER A 282 11.50 13.91 22.15
CA SER A 282 10.22 13.38 22.63
C SER A 282 9.30 14.54 22.99
N GLY A 283 8.19 14.66 22.23
CA GLY A 283 7.17 15.69 22.43
C GLY A 283 6.17 15.35 23.53
N GLY A 284 5.32 16.32 23.88
CA GLY A 284 4.39 16.22 25.00
C GLY A 284 3.33 15.11 24.90
N HIS A 285 3.15 14.50 23.73
CA HIS A 285 2.26 13.35 23.50
C HIS A 285 3.02 12.04 23.24
N CYS A 286 4.24 11.94 23.76
CA CYS A 286 5.09 10.78 23.63
C CYS A 286 5.67 10.39 25.00
N TYR A 287 5.60 9.12 25.35
CA TYR A 287 6.34 8.52 26.46
C TYR A 287 7.62 7.90 25.94
N THR A 288 8.68 7.98 26.75
CA THR A 288 9.94 7.25 26.53
C THR A 288 10.21 6.30 27.68
N ILE A 289 10.82 5.17 27.38
CA ILE A 289 11.26 4.17 28.36
C ILE A 289 12.75 4.32 28.54
N GLN A 290 13.14 4.81 29.71
CA GLN A 290 14.51 5.18 30.02
C GLN A 290 15.06 4.36 31.21
N ASN A 291 16.37 4.33 31.35
CA ASN A 291 17.07 3.66 32.45
C ASN A 291 16.59 2.19 32.61
N VAL A 292 16.56 1.44 31.51
CA VAL A 292 16.20 0.04 31.52
C VAL A 292 17.17 -0.76 32.41
N ASN A 293 16.64 -1.56 33.34
CA ASN A 293 17.44 -2.39 34.23
C ASN A 293 18.10 -3.54 33.47
N SER A 294 19.30 -3.34 32.97
CA SER A 294 20.06 -4.31 32.17
C SER A 294 20.44 -5.59 32.93
N ALA A 295 20.31 -5.61 34.26
CA ALA A 295 20.48 -6.83 35.03
C ALA A 295 19.31 -7.79 34.90
N LEU A 296 18.14 -7.31 34.49
CA LEU A 296 16.92 -8.09 34.33
C LEU A 296 16.50 -8.26 32.88
N ILE A 297 16.61 -7.19 32.05
CA ILE A 297 16.08 -7.19 30.70
C ILE A 297 16.99 -6.43 29.72
N GLU A 298 17.25 -7.02 28.58
CA GLU A 298 17.90 -6.35 27.44
C GLU A 298 16.93 -5.31 26.82
N ASN A 299 17.38 -4.11 26.55
CA ASN A 299 16.55 -3.01 26.05
C ASN A 299 15.83 -3.36 24.74
N LYS A 300 16.52 -3.98 23.77
CA LYS A 300 15.92 -4.43 22.52
C LYS A 300 14.92 -5.58 22.74
N TYR A 301 15.16 -6.46 23.73
CA TYR A 301 14.18 -7.50 24.08
C TYR A 301 12.88 -6.87 24.60
N LEU A 302 13.02 -5.86 25.48
CA LEU A 302 11.86 -5.09 25.96
C LEU A 302 11.11 -4.43 24.82
N TYR A 303 11.81 -3.84 23.85
CA TYR A 303 11.19 -3.29 22.65
C TYR A 303 10.38 -4.33 21.86
N HIS A 304 10.97 -5.49 21.53
CA HIS A 304 10.27 -6.54 20.78
C HIS A 304 9.07 -7.08 21.56
N TYR A 305 9.19 -7.20 22.88
CA TYR A 305 8.07 -7.59 23.74
C TYR A 305 6.93 -6.56 23.68
N LEU A 306 7.23 -5.29 23.91
CA LEU A 306 6.24 -4.22 23.87
C LEU A 306 5.62 -4.07 22.47
N LYS A 307 6.42 -4.23 21.43
CA LYS A 307 5.95 -4.21 20.03
C LYS A 307 5.00 -5.37 19.72
N HIS A 308 5.30 -6.56 20.21
CA HIS A 308 4.41 -7.72 20.13
C HIS A 308 3.07 -7.47 20.87
N LYS A 309 3.14 -6.84 22.04
CA LYS A 309 1.99 -6.50 22.87
C LYS A 309 1.34 -5.14 22.53
N GLU A 310 1.70 -4.54 21.40
CA GLU A 310 1.24 -3.20 21.02
C GLU A 310 -0.29 -3.08 21.01
N LYS A 311 -1.02 -4.08 20.55
CA LYS A 311 -2.49 -4.07 20.58
C LYS A 311 -3.04 -4.07 22.02
N GLU A 312 -2.41 -4.77 22.95
CA GLU A 312 -2.78 -4.76 24.37
C GLU A 312 -2.47 -3.39 24.99
N ILE A 313 -1.35 -2.77 24.64
CA ILE A 313 -1.01 -1.41 25.05
C ILE A 313 -2.01 -0.40 24.48
N MET A 314 -2.40 -0.53 23.21
CA MET A 314 -3.44 0.31 22.59
C MET A 314 -4.79 0.19 23.29
N ASN A 315 -5.11 -0.97 23.86
CA ASN A 315 -6.36 -1.19 24.62
C ASN A 315 -6.37 -0.50 26.00
N LEU A 316 -5.23 -0.02 26.49
CA LEU A 316 -5.15 0.81 27.71
C LEU A 316 -5.69 2.23 27.51
N ARG A 317 -5.93 2.65 26.26
CA ARG A 317 -6.43 3.98 25.94
C ARG A 317 -7.82 4.24 26.53
N ILE A 318 -8.00 5.45 27.02
CA ILE A 318 -9.29 5.98 27.52
C ILE A 318 -9.68 7.24 26.73
N GLY A 319 -10.98 7.48 26.60
CA GLY A 319 -11.55 8.60 25.84
C GLY A 319 -12.02 8.22 24.44
N THR A 320 -13.07 8.87 23.96
CA THR A 320 -13.75 8.59 22.67
C THR A 320 -13.37 9.56 21.55
N GLY A 321 -12.97 10.79 21.86
CA GLY A 321 -12.60 11.81 20.85
C GLY A 321 -11.10 11.87 20.60
N LEU A 322 -10.33 12.11 21.64
CA LEU A 322 -8.86 12.10 21.63
C LEU A 322 -8.39 11.07 22.66
N PRO A 323 -8.30 9.79 22.29
CA PRO A 323 -7.90 8.75 23.22
C PRO A 323 -6.45 8.95 23.68
N ASN A 324 -6.20 8.65 24.96
CA ASN A 324 -4.83 8.65 25.50
C ASN A 324 -4.60 7.49 26.46
N ILE A 325 -3.33 7.14 26.67
CA ILE A 325 -2.87 6.17 27.66
C ILE A 325 -2.34 6.93 28.87
N GLN A 326 -2.80 6.57 30.07
CA GLN A 326 -2.27 7.14 31.29
C GLN A 326 -0.91 6.50 31.64
N LYS A 327 0.04 7.32 32.08
CA LYS A 327 1.37 6.84 32.51
C LYS A 327 1.27 5.69 33.52
N LYS A 328 0.34 5.79 34.49
CA LYS A 328 0.12 4.77 35.52
C LYS A 328 -0.28 3.41 34.93
N ASP A 329 -1.02 3.38 33.84
CA ASP A 329 -1.45 2.13 33.22
C ASP A 329 -0.27 1.46 32.49
N LEU A 330 0.57 2.24 31.80
CA LEU A 330 1.84 1.73 31.25
C LEU A 330 2.79 1.26 32.35
N GLU A 331 2.93 2.00 33.44
CA GLU A 331 3.76 1.60 34.59
C GLU A 331 3.37 0.26 35.18
N ASN A 332 2.08 -0.06 35.15
CA ASN A 332 1.54 -1.32 35.67
C ASN A 332 1.38 -2.41 34.62
N PHE A 333 1.77 -2.15 33.36
CA PHE A 333 1.74 -3.16 32.29
C PHE A 333 2.68 -4.33 32.66
N THR A 334 2.19 -5.56 32.51
CA THR A 334 2.93 -6.77 32.91
C THR A 334 3.84 -7.23 31.79
N ILE A 335 5.09 -7.51 32.11
CA ILE A 335 6.12 -8.00 31.21
C ILE A 335 6.60 -9.36 31.74
N PHE A 336 6.58 -10.40 30.92
CA PHE A 336 7.15 -11.71 31.26
C PHE A 336 8.61 -11.77 30.77
N VAL A 337 9.52 -11.95 31.71
CA VAL A 337 10.96 -11.81 31.50
C VAL A 337 11.68 -13.14 31.70
N PRO A 338 12.20 -13.77 30.63
CA PRO A 338 13.08 -14.93 30.75
C PRO A 338 14.47 -14.51 31.23
N ASN A 339 15.33 -15.47 31.55
CA ASN A 339 16.73 -15.15 31.87
C ASN A 339 17.46 -14.51 30.67
N LEU A 340 18.53 -13.77 30.95
CA LEU A 340 19.27 -12.98 29.95
C LEU A 340 19.84 -13.85 28.80
N LEU A 341 20.20 -15.10 29.05
CA LEU A 341 20.69 -16.00 28.00
C LEU A 341 19.61 -16.30 26.95
N ILE A 342 18.37 -16.56 27.40
CA ILE A 342 17.21 -16.75 26.51
C ILE A 342 16.90 -15.47 25.77
N GLN A 343 16.90 -14.33 26.45
CA GLN A 343 16.66 -13.02 25.79
C GLN A 343 17.65 -12.79 24.65
N ARG A 344 18.95 -13.00 24.87
CA ARG A 344 19.98 -12.80 23.83
C ARG A 344 19.83 -13.74 22.64
N LYS A 345 19.47 -15.02 22.89
CA LYS A 345 19.17 -15.95 21.79
C LYS A 345 17.98 -15.51 20.95
N ASN A 346 16.92 -15.05 21.61
CA ASN A 346 15.72 -14.57 20.94
C ASN A 346 15.99 -13.29 20.15
N LEU A 347 16.79 -12.38 20.71
CA LEU A 347 17.18 -11.13 20.03
C LEU A 347 17.93 -11.40 18.73
N ALA A 348 18.90 -12.29 18.71
CA ALA A 348 19.62 -12.64 17.50
C ALA A 348 18.68 -13.09 16.37
N LEU A 349 17.63 -13.85 16.69
CA LEU A 349 16.63 -14.27 15.71
C LEU A 349 15.73 -13.09 15.28
N PHE A 350 15.30 -12.25 16.21
CA PHE A 350 14.46 -11.08 15.87
C PHE A 350 15.20 -10.10 14.96
N GLU A 351 16.47 -9.81 15.25
CA GLU A 351 17.31 -8.93 14.45
C GLU A 351 17.52 -9.49 13.02
N MET A 352 17.77 -10.80 12.89
CA MET A 352 17.86 -11.46 11.57
C MET A 352 16.55 -11.35 10.77
N LEU A 353 15.40 -11.51 11.42
CA LEU A 353 14.09 -11.39 10.75
C LEU A 353 13.82 -9.95 10.33
N ASP A 354 14.13 -8.97 11.18
CA ASP A 354 13.94 -7.54 10.88
C ASP A 354 14.85 -7.09 9.74
N GLU A 355 16.11 -7.50 9.73
CA GLU A 355 17.05 -7.24 8.65
C GLU A 355 16.53 -7.86 7.33
N LYS A 356 16.07 -9.12 7.38
CA LYS A 356 15.53 -9.77 6.18
C LYS A 356 14.28 -9.05 5.64
N ILE A 357 13.35 -8.67 6.52
CA ILE A 357 12.16 -7.91 6.11
C ILE A 357 12.55 -6.55 5.53
N CYS A 358 13.55 -5.87 6.10
CA CYS A 358 14.05 -4.61 5.58
C CYS A 358 14.58 -4.76 4.15
N ILE A 359 15.46 -5.76 3.90
CA ILE A 359 16.01 -6.05 2.57
C ILE A 359 14.89 -6.36 1.57
N LEU A 360 13.90 -7.17 1.97
CA LEU A 360 12.78 -7.54 1.10
C LEU A 360 11.93 -6.31 0.72
N ASN A 361 11.72 -5.36 1.64
CA ASN A 361 11.02 -4.10 1.34
C ASN A 361 11.82 -3.22 0.37
N GLU A 362 13.13 -3.10 0.54
CA GLU A 362 13.99 -2.37 -0.39
C GLU A 362 13.97 -2.98 -1.81
N GLU A 363 13.91 -4.32 -1.91
CA GLU A 363 13.76 -5.02 -3.17
C GLU A 363 12.40 -4.72 -3.83
N LEU A 364 11.32 -4.69 -3.04
CA LEU A 364 9.98 -4.33 -3.51
C LEU A 364 9.96 -2.91 -4.08
N GLU A 365 10.50 -1.94 -3.34
CA GLU A 365 10.60 -0.55 -3.81
C GLU A 365 11.38 -0.43 -5.13
N ARG A 366 12.46 -1.19 -5.28
CA ARG A 366 13.24 -1.21 -6.53
C ARG A 366 12.42 -1.77 -7.70
N LEU A 367 11.66 -2.84 -7.50
CA LEU A 367 10.77 -3.41 -8.53
C LEU A 367 9.68 -2.41 -8.94
N GLU A 368 9.06 -1.73 -7.99
CA GLU A 368 8.05 -0.69 -8.25
C GLU A 368 8.65 0.50 -9.02
N MET A 369 9.86 0.94 -8.65
CA MET A 369 10.58 1.98 -9.40
C MET A 369 10.93 1.52 -10.82
N GLN A 370 11.34 0.27 -11.01
CA GLN A 370 11.59 -0.30 -12.33
C GLN A 370 10.32 -0.35 -13.17
N LYS A 371 9.18 -0.79 -12.61
CA LYS A 371 7.88 -0.75 -13.31
C LYS A 371 7.55 0.67 -13.78
N LYS A 372 7.67 1.64 -12.86
CA LYS A 372 7.41 3.06 -13.18
C LYS A 372 8.32 3.60 -14.28
N TYR A 373 9.60 3.21 -14.27
CA TYR A 373 10.55 3.57 -15.33
C TYR A 373 10.14 2.96 -16.67
N LEU A 374 9.79 1.66 -16.72
CA LEU A 374 9.34 0.97 -17.92
C LEU A 374 8.08 1.62 -18.50
N LEU A 375 7.06 1.90 -17.66
CA LEU A 375 5.83 2.56 -18.08
C LEU A 375 6.06 3.94 -18.69
N ARG A 376 7.06 4.69 -18.22
CA ARG A 376 7.40 6.02 -18.76
C ARG A 376 8.18 5.98 -20.09
N ASN A 377 8.98 4.93 -20.29
CA ASN A 377 9.92 4.89 -21.41
C ASN A 377 9.50 3.92 -22.53
N MET A 378 8.63 2.95 -22.24
CA MET A 378 8.11 2.00 -23.24
C MET A 378 6.82 2.48 -23.92
N PHE A 379 6.24 3.59 -23.47
CA PHE A 379 5.04 4.20 -24.08
C PHE A 379 5.28 5.65 -24.46
N ILE A 380 4.43 6.17 -25.40
CA ILE A 380 4.47 7.53 -25.93
C ILE A 380 3.08 8.14 -25.98
#